data_a80b6852c8a94ee53cf726cbefdc01d5
#
_entry.id   a80b6852c8a94ee53cf726cbefdc01d5
#
_cell.length_a   1.000
_cell.length_b   1.000
_cell.length_c   1.000
_cell.angle_alpha   90.00
_cell.angle_beta   90.00
_cell.angle_gamma   90.00
#
_symmetry.space_group_name_H-M   'P 1'
#
loop_
_entity.id
_entity.type
_entity.pdbx_description
1 polymer ?
#
loop_
_entity_poly.entity_id
_entity_poly.type
_entity_poly.pdbx_seq_one_letter_code
_entity_poly.pdbx_strand_id
1 'polypeptide(L)'
;MTRRGLAAVLAICLLPLTACAPQKKMYTATWFDVFDTVTTVQGYAASEQEWNEQADALHADLLHLHKQLDIYNAYDGATNLYTVNRCAADAPVQVEPELFDFLQWACKDVYTATHGAVNPAAGAVLRLWHDARESDSPAPPAQAAIDEALQHCDADTLLLDAENHTVYFADAAMQLDVGAMAKGYAAVQVGQKAAQRGLDSALLNVGGNVYIIGDKPDGSAWRVGVENPWGDSPQYLQAVELHMGDSLIVSGDYQRYFTYNGVRYAHLIDLSTGWPATYYSSTAVYTHPDTGWGDAWSTALFCLPTEPSEALAEQHADTMGVLWMYADGSLRQSSGWTGKNAR
;
A
#
# COMPACT_ATOMS: atom_id res chain seq x y z
N MET A 1 78.80 -45.06 7.12
CA MET A 1 78.62 -43.57 7.15
C MET A 1 77.25 -43.24 6.54
N THR A 2 76.26 -43.13 7.37
CA THR A 2 74.84 -42.90 6.98
C THR A 2 74.50 -41.46 7.30
N ARG A 3 74.21 -40.66 6.25
CA ARG A 3 73.67 -39.25 6.40
C ARG A 3 72.14 -39.32 6.56
N ARG A 4 71.67 -38.90 7.72
CA ARG A 4 70.25 -38.66 7.99
C ARG A 4 69.94 -37.22 7.55
N GLY A 5 69.10 -37.08 6.51
CA GLY A 5 68.55 -35.82 6.14
C GLY A 5 67.36 -35.45 7.00
N LEU A 6 67.38 -34.27 7.62
CA LEU A 6 66.32 -33.71 8.41
C LEU A 6 65.38 -32.92 7.45
N ALA A 7 64.18 -33.44 7.24
CA ALA A 7 63.12 -32.70 6.50
C ALA A 7 62.38 -31.82 7.48
N ALA A 8 62.51 -30.49 7.33
CA ALA A 8 61.71 -29.53 8.06
C ALA A 8 60.34 -29.35 7.38
N VAL A 9 59.28 -29.79 8.03
CA VAL A 9 57.90 -29.54 7.59
C VAL A 9 57.51 -28.16 8.05
N LEU A 10 57.36 -27.22 7.09
CA LEU A 10 56.85 -25.87 7.33
C LEU A 10 55.30 -25.96 7.42
N ALA A 11 54.75 -25.98 8.63
CA ALA A 11 53.31 -25.88 8.85
C ALA A 11 52.88 -24.40 8.63
N ILE A 12 52.31 -24.09 7.48
CA ILE A 12 51.64 -22.82 7.22
C ILE A 12 50.29 -22.84 7.98
N CYS A 13 50.22 -22.16 9.11
CA CYS A 13 48.96 -21.84 9.79
C CYS A 13 48.17 -20.84 8.96
N LEU A 14 47.22 -21.32 8.17
CA LEU A 14 46.16 -20.52 7.58
C LEU A 14 45.25 -20.09 8.72
N LEU A 15 45.51 -18.89 9.31
CA LEU A 15 44.54 -18.22 10.17
C LEU A 15 43.37 -17.77 9.27
N PRO A 16 42.12 -18.16 9.57
CA PRO A 16 40.99 -17.56 8.88
C PRO A 16 40.97 -16.09 9.23
N LEU A 17 41.20 -15.25 8.25
CA LEU A 17 40.84 -13.83 8.32
C LEU A 17 39.33 -13.75 8.38
N THR A 18 38.76 -13.83 9.58
CA THR A 18 37.39 -13.38 9.81
C THR A 18 37.43 -11.85 9.63
N ALA A 19 37.22 -11.40 8.38
CA ALA A 19 36.90 -10.02 8.13
C ALA A 19 35.62 -9.75 8.94
N CYS A 20 35.70 -8.93 10.02
CA CYS A 20 34.51 -8.39 10.64
C CYS A 20 33.72 -7.68 9.55
N ALA A 21 32.53 -8.19 9.21
CA ALA A 21 31.61 -7.45 8.35
C ALA A 21 31.42 -6.03 8.96
N PRO A 22 31.46 -4.98 8.17
CA PRO A 22 31.27 -3.64 8.67
C PRO A 22 29.92 -3.57 9.39
N GLN A 23 29.93 -3.00 10.60
CA GLN A 23 28.72 -2.84 11.39
C GLN A 23 27.75 -1.92 10.64
N LYS A 24 26.61 -2.45 10.22
CA LYS A 24 25.56 -1.65 9.56
C LYS A 24 25.01 -0.61 10.54
N LYS A 25 24.75 0.59 10.04
CA LYS A 25 24.11 1.70 10.76
C LYS A 25 22.74 1.96 10.19
N MET A 26 21.85 2.46 11.01
CA MET A 26 20.51 2.86 10.59
C MET A 26 20.55 4.24 9.93
N TYR A 27 19.88 4.34 8.79
CA TYR A 27 19.68 5.56 8.00
C TYR A 27 18.19 5.75 7.71
N THR A 28 17.82 6.97 7.31
CA THR A 28 16.44 7.31 6.94
C THR A 28 16.46 8.23 5.73
N ALA A 29 15.56 7.99 4.77
CA ALA A 29 15.25 8.94 3.72
C ALA A 29 13.74 9.25 3.74
N THR A 30 13.36 10.47 3.30
CA THR A 30 11.96 10.94 3.27
C THR A 30 11.70 11.71 1.99
N TRP A 31 10.57 11.42 1.34
CA TRP A 31 10.12 12.06 0.10
C TRP A 31 8.68 12.55 0.23
N PHE A 32 8.33 13.59 -0.54
CA PHE A 32 7.02 14.25 -0.53
C PHE A 32 6.39 14.35 -1.92
N ASP A 33 7.02 13.74 -2.91
CA ASP A 33 6.71 13.84 -4.35
C ASP A 33 6.14 12.56 -4.95
N VAL A 34 5.77 11.58 -4.12
CA VAL A 34 5.18 10.31 -4.55
C VAL A 34 3.85 10.05 -3.84
N PHE A 35 2.82 9.66 -4.59
CA PHE A 35 1.47 9.28 -4.12
C PHE A 35 0.77 10.33 -3.24
N ASP A 36 1.11 11.60 -3.41
CA ASP A 36 0.53 12.74 -2.67
C ASP A 36 0.54 12.51 -1.14
N THR A 37 1.67 11.97 -0.63
CA THR A 37 1.84 11.64 0.77
C THR A 37 3.29 11.73 1.22
N VAL A 38 3.51 11.66 2.54
CA VAL A 38 4.85 11.49 3.10
C VAL A 38 5.29 10.05 2.97
N THR A 39 6.38 9.83 2.27
CA THR A 39 7.01 8.50 2.14
C THR A 39 8.34 8.49 2.88
N THR A 40 8.56 7.47 3.72
CA THR A 40 9.82 7.27 4.45
C THR A 40 10.35 5.86 4.26
N VAL A 41 11.67 5.74 4.13
CA VAL A 41 12.36 4.46 4.26
C VAL A 41 13.39 4.56 5.38
N GLN A 42 13.39 3.56 6.27
CA GLN A 42 14.39 3.39 7.32
C GLN A 42 15.08 2.05 7.10
N GLY A 43 16.40 2.01 7.14
CA GLY A 43 17.12 0.77 6.90
C GLY A 43 18.57 0.82 7.37
N TYR A 44 19.23 -0.31 7.24
CA TYR A 44 20.60 -0.49 7.69
C TYR A 44 21.52 -0.71 6.49
N ALA A 45 22.63 0.06 6.45
CA ALA A 45 23.68 -0.06 5.44
C ALA A 45 25.06 0.02 6.09
N ALA A 46 26.09 -0.50 5.41
CA ALA A 46 27.46 -0.46 5.89
C ALA A 46 28.09 0.94 5.75
N SER A 47 27.57 1.79 4.85
CA SER A 47 28.00 3.16 4.64
C SER A 47 26.85 4.05 4.18
N GLU A 48 27.03 5.37 4.35
CA GLU A 48 26.09 6.38 3.85
C GLU A 48 26.00 6.38 2.31
N GLN A 49 27.10 6.11 1.63
CA GLN A 49 27.09 5.99 0.17
C GLN A 49 26.21 4.83 -0.29
N GLU A 50 26.39 3.63 0.28
CA GLU A 50 25.55 2.46 -0.01
C GLU A 50 24.06 2.74 0.27
N TRP A 51 23.77 3.41 1.39
CA TRP A 51 22.41 3.82 1.73
C TRP A 51 21.81 4.75 0.68
N ASN A 52 22.53 5.82 0.30
CA ASN A 52 22.04 6.79 -0.67
C ASN A 52 21.78 6.15 -2.04
N GLU A 53 22.68 5.27 -2.52
CA GLU A 53 22.47 4.54 -3.77
C GLU A 53 21.20 3.67 -3.73
N GLN A 54 20.93 2.98 -2.62
CA GLN A 54 19.72 2.17 -2.45
C GLN A 54 18.45 3.05 -2.32
N ALA A 55 18.51 4.13 -1.53
CA ALA A 55 17.41 5.04 -1.34
C ALA A 55 17.02 5.77 -2.64
N ASP A 56 18.00 6.24 -3.43
CA ASP A 56 17.78 6.90 -4.71
C ASP A 56 17.13 5.93 -5.72
N ALA A 57 17.58 4.67 -5.76
CA ALA A 57 17.01 3.66 -6.63
C ALA A 57 15.57 3.30 -6.22
N LEU A 58 15.29 3.22 -4.91
CA LEU A 58 13.96 2.97 -4.38
C LEU A 58 13.00 4.14 -4.69
N HIS A 59 13.47 5.39 -4.53
CA HIS A 59 12.70 6.58 -4.89
C HIS A 59 12.37 6.63 -6.38
N ALA A 60 13.35 6.29 -7.25
CA ALA A 60 13.11 6.23 -8.69
C ALA A 60 12.04 5.20 -9.08
N ASP A 61 12.03 4.01 -8.46
CA ASP A 61 11.00 3.00 -8.66
C ASP A 61 9.61 3.49 -8.18
N LEU A 62 9.55 4.17 -7.02
CA LEU A 62 8.29 4.76 -6.51
C LEU A 62 7.76 5.85 -7.44
N LEU A 63 8.63 6.73 -7.95
CA LEU A 63 8.26 7.77 -8.91
C LEU A 63 7.74 7.18 -10.22
N HIS A 64 8.31 6.06 -10.68
CA HIS A 64 7.85 5.37 -11.87
C HIS A 64 6.40 4.87 -11.68
N LEU A 65 6.11 4.13 -10.60
CA LEU A 65 4.76 3.64 -10.31
C LEU A 65 3.79 4.78 -10.01
N HIS A 66 4.22 5.82 -9.28
CA HIS A 66 3.40 7.01 -9.06
C HIS A 66 2.91 7.61 -10.39
N LYS A 67 3.81 7.81 -11.36
CA LYS A 67 3.44 8.37 -12.66
C LYS A 67 2.50 7.47 -13.46
N GLN A 68 2.67 6.15 -13.41
CA GLN A 68 1.79 5.22 -14.09
C GLN A 68 0.37 5.18 -13.48
N LEU A 69 0.28 5.22 -12.14
CA LEU A 69 -0.98 5.10 -11.38
C LEU A 69 -1.67 6.45 -11.12
N ASP A 70 -1.09 7.57 -11.57
CA ASP A 70 -1.67 8.90 -11.40
C ASP A 70 -2.89 9.10 -12.33
N ILE A 71 -4.04 9.41 -11.71
CA ILE A 71 -5.29 9.71 -12.41
C ILE A 71 -5.52 11.22 -12.61
N TYR A 72 -4.65 12.08 -12.07
CA TYR A 72 -4.82 13.54 -12.06
C TYR A 72 -3.93 14.26 -13.06
N ASN A 73 -2.73 13.75 -13.32
CA ASN A 73 -1.72 14.44 -14.13
C ASN A 73 -1.22 13.58 -15.30
N ALA A 74 -0.99 14.23 -16.45
CA ALA A 74 -0.28 13.65 -17.57
C ALA A 74 1.24 13.82 -17.40
N TYR A 75 2.01 12.87 -17.91
CA TYR A 75 3.48 12.92 -17.94
C TYR A 75 3.99 12.73 -19.37
N ASP A 76 4.97 13.52 -19.75
CA ASP A 76 5.55 13.45 -21.09
C ASP A 76 6.15 12.04 -21.36
N GLY A 77 5.73 11.44 -22.46
CA GLY A 77 6.23 10.14 -22.90
C GLY A 77 5.67 8.94 -22.13
N ALA A 78 4.66 9.11 -21.25
CA ALA A 78 4.01 8.02 -20.52
C ALA A 78 2.50 7.98 -20.79
N THR A 79 1.98 6.78 -21.06
CA THR A 79 0.54 6.51 -21.05
C THR A 79 0.18 5.98 -19.66
N ASN A 80 -0.47 6.82 -18.84
CA ASN A 80 -0.83 6.52 -17.47
C ASN A 80 -2.36 6.47 -17.28
N LEU A 81 -2.84 6.25 -16.04
CA LEU A 81 -4.27 6.19 -15.75
C LEU A 81 -5.01 7.50 -16.05
N TYR A 82 -4.36 8.67 -15.96
CA TYR A 82 -4.96 9.93 -16.43
C TYR A 82 -5.29 9.87 -17.92
N THR A 83 -4.37 9.37 -18.73
CA THR A 83 -4.59 9.21 -20.20
C THR A 83 -5.68 8.18 -20.47
N VAL A 84 -5.66 7.04 -19.75
CA VAL A 84 -6.69 6.01 -19.85
C VAL A 84 -8.08 6.60 -19.56
N ASN A 85 -8.24 7.32 -18.45
CA ASN A 85 -9.52 7.92 -18.06
C ASN A 85 -10.06 8.94 -19.09
N ARG A 86 -9.20 9.55 -19.88
CA ARG A 86 -9.61 10.56 -20.88
C ARG A 86 -9.88 10.00 -22.26
N CYS A 87 -9.26 8.87 -22.61
CA CYS A 87 -9.24 8.41 -23.99
C CYS A 87 -9.87 7.02 -24.18
N ALA A 88 -9.96 6.21 -23.12
CA ALA A 88 -10.38 4.81 -23.25
C ALA A 88 -11.87 4.62 -23.62
N ALA A 89 -12.70 5.64 -23.46
CA ALA A 89 -14.09 5.62 -23.95
C ALA A 89 -14.18 5.85 -25.46
N ASP A 90 -13.23 6.57 -26.07
CA ASP A 90 -13.25 6.86 -27.51
C ASP A 90 -12.58 5.75 -28.32
N ALA A 91 -11.50 5.16 -27.82
CA ALA A 91 -10.77 4.09 -28.47
C ALA A 91 -9.91 3.30 -27.45
N PRO A 92 -9.55 2.03 -27.76
CA PRO A 92 -8.60 1.28 -26.94
C PRO A 92 -7.29 2.02 -26.75
N VAL A 93 -6.84 2.17 -25.49
CA VAL A 93 -5.61 2.85 -25.10
C VAL A 93 -4.57 1.79 -24.78
N GLN A 94 -3.44 1.82 -25.50
CA GLN A 94 -2.30 0.96 -25.18
C GLN A 94 -1.54 1.52 -23.98
N VAL A 95 -1.23 0.64 -23.00
CA VAL A 95 -0.48 0.96 -21.79
C VAL A 95 0.77 0.09 -21.68
N GLU A 96 1.70 0.50 -20.80
CA GLU A 96 2.86 -0.34 -20.48
C GLU A 96 2.42 -1.66 -19.83
N PRO A 97 3.15 -2.77 -20.05
CA PRO A 97 2.80 -4.08 -19.48
C PRO A 97 2.62 -4.06 -17.96
N GLU A 98 3.46 -3.33 -17.21
CA GLU A 98 3.36 -3.21 -15.75
C GLU A 98 2.03 -2.57 -15.31
N LEU A 99 1.56 -1.54 -16.01
CA LEU A 99 0.26 -0.92 -15.74
C LEU A 99 -0.89 -1.84 -16.16
N PHE A 100 -0.76 -2.58 -17.26
CA PHE A 100 -1.74 -3.54 -17.71
C PHE A 100 -1.93 -4.68 -16.68
N ASP A 101 -0.83 -5.26 -16.20
CA ASP A 101 -0.82 -6.33 -15.19
C ASP A 101 -1.44 -5.84 -13.87
N PHE A 102 -1.11 -4.61 -13.45
CA PHE A 102 -1.75 -3.98 -12.29
C PHE A 102 -3.27 -3.85 -12.48
N LEU A 103 -3.74 -3.35 -13.61
CA LEU A 103 -5.16 -3.20 -13.89
C LEU A 103 -5.88 -4.55 -13.95
N GLN A 104 -5.25 -5.56 -14.55
CA GLN A 104 -5.81 -6.90 -14.59
C GLN A 104 -5.99 -7.47 -13.17
N TRP A 105 -4.97 -7.35 -12.33
CA TRP A 105 -5.05 -7.75 -10.93
C TRP A 105 -6.12 -6.95 -10.16
N ALA A 106 -6.12 -5.62 -10.29
CA ALA A 106 -7.05 -4.76 -9.58
C ALA A 106 -8.52 -5.02 -9.96
N CYS A 107 -8.82 -5.16 -11.25
CA CYS A 107 -10.18 -5.26 -11.76
C CYS A 107 -10.76 -6.68 -11.72
N LYS A 108 -9.90 -7.71 -11.65
CA LYS A 108 -10.37 -9.11 -11.56
C LYS A 108 -10.18 -9.66 -10.15
N ASP A 109 -8.94 -9.66 -9.67
CA ASP A 109 -8.62 -10.37 -8.44
C ASP A 109 -9.08 -9.58 -7.21
N VAL A 110 -8.69 -8.29 -7.11
CA VAL A 110 -9.07 -7.44 -5.96
C VAL A 110 -10.58 -7.23 -5.92
N TYR A 111 -11.19 -6.85 -7.05
CA TYR A 111 -12.64 -6.65 -7.12
C TYR A 111 -13.42 -7.89 -6.66
N THR A 112 -13.04 -9.06 -7.17
CA THR A 112 -13.70 -10.33 -6.82
C THR A 112 -13.48 -10.71 -5.34
N ALA A 113 -12.24 -10.65 -4.87
CA ALA A 113 -11.89 -11.05 -3.50
C ALA A 113 -12.50 -10.13 -2.43
N THR A 114 -12.68 -8.84 -2.74
CA THR A 114 -13.31 -7.87 -1.84
C THR A 114 -14.84 -7.78 -2.00
N HIS A 115 -15.44 -8.66 -2.82
CA HIS A 115 -16.87 -8.64 -3.15
C HIS A 115 -17.36 -7.28 -3.67
N GLY A 116 -16.48 -6.58 -4.43
CA GLY A 116 -16.77 -5.27 -5.00
C GLY A 116 -16.62 -4.08 -4.02
N ALA A 117 -16.26 -4.32 -2.75
CA ALA A 117 -16.03 -3.24 -1.79
C ALA A 117 -14.84 -2.34 -2.20
N VAL A 118 -13.85 -2.91 -2.90
CA VAL A 118 -12.82 -2.17 -3.64
C VAL A 118 -13.05 -2.41 -5.11
N ASN A 119 -13.39 -1.34 -5.83
CA ASN A 119 -13.71 -1.38 -7.24
C ASN A 119 -12.90 -0.31 -8.01
N PRO A 120 -11.92 -0.70 -8.81
CA PRO A 120 -11.14 0.24 -9.62
C PRO A 120 -12.00 1.06 -10.61
N ALA A 121 -13.16 0.56 -11.05
CA ALA A 121 -14.09 1.25 -11.93
C ALA A 121 -15.02 2.24 -11.21
N ALA A 122 -14.84 2.46 -9.89
CA ALA A 122 -15.67 3.37 -9.11
C ALA A 122 -15.25 4.85 -9.21
N GLY A 123 -14.35 5.20 -10.13
CA GLY A 123 -13.82 6.56 -10.26
C GLY A 123 -14.90 7.63 -10.45
N ALA A 124 -16.01 7.31 -11.11
CA ALA A 124 -17.11 8.27 -11.29
C ALA A 124 -17.69 8.76 -9.96
N VAL A 125 -17.97 7.87 -9.01
CA VAL A 125 -18.48 8.26 -7.68
C VAL A 125 -17.40 8.80 -6.77
N LEU A 126 -16.18 8.23 -6.80
CA LEU A 126 -15.06 8.69 -5.98
C LEU A 126 -14.65 10.12 -6.36
N ARG A 127 -14.72 10.48 -7.64
CA ARG A 127 -14.45 11.83 -8.14
C ARG A 127 -15.40 12.87 -7.59
N LEU A 128 -16.70 12.56 -7.44
CA LEU A 128 -17.66 13.48 -6.83
C LEU A 128 -17.26 13.87 -5.41
N TRP A 129 -16.82 12.88 -4.60
CA TRP A 129 -16.39 13.12 -3.22
C TRP A 129 -15.03 13.81 -3.15
N HIS A 130 -14.12 13.50 -4.08
CA HIS A 130 -12.86 14.22 -4.21
C HIS A 130 -13.10 15.69 -4.52
N ASP A 131 -13.88 16.02 -5.55
CA ASP A 131 -14.16 17.39 -5.97
C ASP A 131 -14.92 18.16 -4.89
N ALA A 132 -15.83 17.51 -4.16
CA ALA A 132 -16.51 18.09 -3.01
C ALA A 132 -15.53 18.48 -1.89
N ARG A 133 -14.53 17.63 -1.60
CA ARG A 133 -13.53 17.89 -0.56
C ARG A 133 -12.55 18.99 -0.95
N GLU A 134 -12.14 19.05 -2.22
CA GLU A 134 -11.17 20.03 -2.74
C GLU A 134 -11.83 21.38 -3.10
N SER A 135 -13.15 21.51 -2.96
CA SER A 135 -13.89 22.73 -3.22
C SER A 135 -13.58 23.81 -2.18
N ASP A 136 -13.61 25.10 -2.58
CA ASP A 136 -13.53 26.26 -1.68
C ASP A 136 -14.68 26.29 -0.66
N SER A 137 -15.77 25.58 -0.92
CA SER A 137 -16.95 25.48 -0.05
C SER A 137 -17.42 24.02 -0.01
N PRO A 138 -16.70 23.14 0.75
CA PRO A 138 -17.00 21.72 0.79
C PRO A 138 -18.42 21.42 1.25
N ALA A 139 -19.15 20.66 0.44
CA ALA A 139 -20.49 20.15 0.74
C ALA A 139 -20.70 18.79 0.09
N PRO A 140 -21.51 17.90 0.69
CA PRO A 140 -21.81 16.59 0.10
C PRO A 140 -22.42 16.75 -1.30
N PRO A 141 -22.07 15.88 -2.26
CA PRO A 141 -22.75 15.81 -3.56
C PRO A 141 -24.24 15.55 -3.40
N ALA A 142 -25.04 16.03 -4.35
CA ALA A 142 -26.47 15.74 -4.38
C ALA A 142 -26.70 14.23 -4.59
N GLN A 143 -27.72 13.65 -3.91
CA GLN A 143 -28.03 12.23 -4.02
C GLN A 143 -28.23 11.79 -5.48
N ALA A 144 -28.92 12.57 -6.29
CA ALA A 144 -29.12 12.26 -7.70
C ALA A 144 -27.82 12.17 -8.52
N ALA A 145 -26.79 12.95 -8.15
CA ALA A 145 -25.47 12.85 -8.78
C ALA A 145 -24.71 11.59 -8.33
N ILE A 146 -24.87 11.20 -7.07
CA ILE A 146 -24.31 9.94 -6.53
C ILE A 146 -24.97 8.75 -7.22
N ASP A 147 -26.31 8.73 -7.31
CA ASP A 147 -27.09 7.66 -7.93
C ASP A 147 -26.72 7.49 -9.42
N GLU A 148 -26.51 8.59 -10.13
CA GLU A 148 -26.06 8.58 -11.52
C GLU A 148 -24.63 8.05 -11.63
N ALA A 149 -23.69 8.55 -10.81
CA ALA A 149 -22.30 8.11 -10.86
C ALA A 149 -22.13 6.61 -10.56
N LEU A 150 -22.94 6.05 -9.66
CA LEU A 150 -22.92 4.62 -9.33
C LEU A 150 -23.31 3.74 -10.52
N GLN A 151 -24.11 4.24 -11.49
CA GLN A 151 -24.47 3.49 -12.71
C GLN A 151 -23.25 3.27 -13.63
N HIS A 152 -22.20 4.06 -13.47
CA HIS A 152 -20.96 4.02 -14.27
C HIS A 152 -19.80 3.30 -13.55
N CYS A 153 -20.10 2.51 -12.51
CA CYS A 153 -19.11 1.79 -11.71
C CYS A 153 -19.11 0.26 -12.00
N ASP A 154 -19.65 -0.17 -13.13
CA ASP A 154 -19.68 -1.59 -13.50
C ASP A 154 -18.32 -2.03 -14.06
N ALA A 155 -17.58 -2.82 -13.27
CA ALA A 155 -16.26 -3.32 -13.65
C ALA A 155 -16.28 -4.23 -14.91
N ASP A 156 -17.43 -4.84 -15.25
CA ASP A 156 -17.57 -5.67 -16.45
C ASP A 156 -17.56 -4.85 -17.74
N THR A 157 -17.77 -3.53 -17.67
CA THR A 157 -17.67 -2.63 -18.82
C THR A 157 -16.25 -2.12 -19.09
N LEU A 158 -15.28 -2.51 -18.25
CA LEU A 158 -13.85 -2.32 -18.48
C LEU A 158 -13.29 -3.50 -19.29
N LEU A 159 -12.90 -3.24 -20.52
CA LEU A 159 -12.38 -4.27 -21.43
C LEU A 159 -10.85 -4.22 -21.48
N LEU A 160 -10.20 -5.31 -21.10
CA LEU A 160 -8.76 -5.49 -21.07
C LEU A 160 -8.34 -6.51 -22.13
N ASP A 161 -7.52 -6.10 -23.10
CA ASP A 161 -6.93 -6.97 -24.13
C ASP A 161 -5.48 -7.31 -23.75
N ALA A 162 -5.27 -8.54 -23.31
CA ALA A 162 -3.96 -9.02 -22.86
C ALA A 162 -2.96 -9.25 -23.99
N GLU A 163 -3.39 -9.42 -25.24
CA GLU A 163 -2.48 -9.59 -26.38
C GLU A 163 -1.83 -8.27 -26.77
N ASN A 164 -2.61 -7.17 -26.73
CA ASN A 164 -2.18 -5.86 -27.17
C ASN A 164 -1.88 -4.88 -26.01
N HIS A 165 -2.09 -5.30 -24.75
CA HIS A 165 -2.03 -4.46 -23.54
C HIS A 165 -2.87 -3.18 -23.71
N THR A 166 -4.14 -3.33 -24.14
CA THR A 166 -5.03 -2.18 -24.31
C THR A 166 -6.17 -2.20 -23.31
N VAL A 167 -6.63 -0.99 -22.98
CA VAL A 167 -7.72 -0.69 -22.05
C VAL A 167 -8.80 0.07 -22.82
N TYR A 168 -10.06 -0.36 -22.72
CA TYR A 168 -11.20 0.29 -23.35
C TYR A 168 -12.40 0.32 -22.40
N PHE A 169 -13.11 1.43 -22.38
CA PHE A 169 -14.35 1.61 -21.60
C PHE A 169 -15.56 1.45 -22.51
N ALA A 170 -16.36 0.39 -22.28
CA ALA A 170 -17.64 0.23 -22.97
C ALA A 170 -18.70 1.21 -22.46
N ASP A 171 -18.53 1.73 -21.25
CA ASP A 171 -19.30 2.84 -20.69
C ASP A 171 -18.50 4.14 -20.79
N ALA A 172 -19.02 5.11 -21.54
CA ALA A 172 -18.34 6.37 -21.79
C ALA A 172 -18.16 7.28 -20.55
N ALA A 173 -18.93 7.06 -19.50
CA ALA A 173 -18.84 7.82 -18.24
C ALA A 173 -18.02 7.11 -17.16
N MET A 174 -17.54 5.89 -17.42
CA MET A 174 -16.64 5.18 -16.52
C MET A 174 -15.36 5.98 -16.28
N GLN A 175 -14.86 5.91 -15.06
CA GLN A 175 -13.53 6.38 -14.68
C GLN A 175 -12.86 5.36 -13.77
N LEU A 176 -11.55 5.19 -13.92
CA LEU A 176 -10.74 4.40 -12.99
C LEU A 176 -10.25 5.25 -11.83
N ASP A 177 -10.29 4.67 -10.64
CA ASP A 177 -9.60 5.17 -9.44
C ASP A 177 -8.97 3.98 -8.69
N VAL A 178 -7.69 4.06 -8.44
CA VAL A 178 -6.91 2.99 -7.82
C VAL A 178 -6.34 3.40 -6.45
N GLY A 179 -6.79 4.52 -5.90
CA GLY A 179 -6.30 5.07 -4.63
C GLY A 179 -6.44 4.12 -3.43
N ALA A 180 -7.37 3.18 -3.49
CA ALA A 180 -7.62 2.16 -2.47
C ALA A 180 -6.54 1.05 -2.41
N MET A 181 -5.61 0.97 -3.38
CA MET A 181 -4.64 -0.13 -3.47
C MET A 181 -3.26 0.30 -3.98
N ALA A 182 -3.16 1.45 -4.64
CA ALA A 182 -1.96 1.86 -5.36
C ALA A 182 -0.73 2.00 -4.44
N LYS A 183 -0.89 2.54 -3.23
CA LYS A 183 0.21 2.80 -2.31
C LYS A 183 0.79 1.52 -1.72
N GLY A 184 -0.08 0.62 -1.26
CA GLY A 184 0.33 -0.68 -0.73
C GLY A 184 0.95 -1.56 -1.80
N TYR A 185 0.34 -1.62 -3.00
CA TYR A 185 0.93 -2.30 -4.15
C TYR A 185 2.33 -1.77 -4.46
N ALA A 186 2.49 -0.44 -4.58
CA ALA A 186 3.77 0.18 -4.87
C ALA A 186 4.80 -0.10 -3.78
N ALA A 187 4.43 -0.03 -2.49
CA ALA A 187 5.32 -0.32 -1.38
C ALA A 187 5.90 -1.74 -1.46
N VAL A 188 5.06 -2.73 -1.78
CA VAL A 188 5.47 -4.14 -1.92
C VAL A 188 6.35 -4.33 -3.15
N GLN A 189 5.91 -3.86 -4.35
CA GLN A 189 6.66 -4.05 -5.60
C GLN A 189 8.04 -3.41 -5.52
N VAL A 190 8.11 -2.17 -5.03
CA VAL A 190 9.38 -1.45 -4.92
C VAL A 190 10.24 -2.03 -3.80
N GLY A 191 9.65 -2.45 -2.68
CA GLY A 191 10.36 -3.12 -1.60
C GLY A 191 11.00 -4.43 -2.05
N GLN A 192 10.29 -5.25 -2.83
CA GLN A 192 10.82 -6.49 -3.41
C GLN A 192 11.96 -6.22 -4.42
N LYS A 193 11.82 -5.20 -5.29
CA LYS A 193 12.90 -4.76 -6.18
C LYS A 193 14.14 -4.30 -5.39
N ALA A 194 13.94 -3.55 -4.30
CA ALA A 194 15.03 -3.09 -3.43
C ALA A 194 15.74 -4.25 -2.72
N ALA A 195 15.00 -5.26 -2.23
CA ALA A 195 15.56 -6.47 -1.66
C ALA A 195 16.42 -7.24 -2.68
N GLN A 196 15.97 -7.35 -3.93
CA GLN A 196 16.74 -7.98 -5.02
C GLN A 196 18.03 -7.22 -5.35
N ARG A 197 18.08 -5.90 -5.11
CA ARG A 197 19.29 -5.07 -5.24
C ARG A 197 20.21 -5.13 -4.02
N GLY A 198 19.82 -5.84 -2.96
CA GLY A 198 20.62 -6.05 -1.75
C GLY A 198 20.26 -5.15 -0.57
N LEU A 199 19.14 -4.42 -0.59
CA LEU A 199 18.59 -3.76 0.60
C LEU A 199 17.87 -4.80 1.47
N ASP A 200 18.63 -5.44 2.37
CA ASP A 200 18.24 -6.64 3.11
C ASP A 200 17.70 -6.37 4.53
N SER A 201 17.67 -5.11 4.94
CA SER A 201 17.23 -4.71 6.29
C SER A 201 16.64 -3.31 6.25
N ALA A 202 15.34 -3.21 5.94
CA ALA A 202 14.65 -1.93 5.84
C ALA A 202 13.13 -2.06 6.03
N LEU A 203 12.52 -0.93 6.42
CA LEU A 203 11.09 -0.67 6.49
C LEU A 203 10.76 0.50 5.56
N LEU A 204 9.80 0.29 4.66
CA LEU A 204 9.24 1.31 3.78
C LEU A 204 7.83 1.68 4.26
N ASN A 205 7.55 2.99 4.35
CA ASN A 205 6.24 3.52 4.70
C ASN A 205 5.77 4.52 3.64
N VAL A 206 4.73 4.19 2.90
CA VAL A 206 4.12 5.04 1.87
C VAL A 206 2.77 5.54 2.39
N GLY A 207 2.77 6.70 3.08
CA GLY A 207 1.54 7.31 3.58
C GLY A 207 0.71 6.42 4.50
N GLY A 208 1.35 5.70 5.43
CA GLY A 208 0.69 4.76 6.34
C GLY A 208 0.64 3.31 5.85
N ASN A 209 1.09 3.03 4.64
CA ASN A 209 1.29 1.67 4.12
C ASN A 209 2.71 1.23 4.44
N VAL A 210 2.88 0.47 5.51
CA VAL A 210 4.17 -0.03 5.96
C VAL A 210 4.43 -1.41 5.36
N TYR A 211 5.59 -1.58 4.73
CA TYR A 211 6.10 -2.87 4.23
C TYR A 211 7.51 -3.13 4.74
N ILE A 212 7.80 -4.37 5.17
CA ILE A 212 9.12 -4.77 5.66
C ILE A 212 9.90 -5.44 4.52
N ILE A 213 10.96 -4.74 4.07
CA ILE A 213 11.88 -5.23 3.04
C ILE A 213 12.78 -6.33 3.61
N GLY A 214 13.19 -6.21 4.88
CA GLY A 214 13.97 -7.21 5.57
C GLY A 214 14.09 -6.90 7.07
N ASP A 215 14.36 -7.93 7.87
CA ASP A 215 14.52 -7.82 9.32
C ASP A 215 15.71 -6.95 9.71
N LYS A 216 15.77 -6.51 10.96
CA LYS A 216 16.94 -5.80 11.48
C LYS A 216 18.18 -6.70 11.46
N PRO A 217 19.41 -6.12 11.45
CA PRO A 217 20.65 -6.91 11.33
C PRO A 217 20.88 -7.94 12.44
N ASP A 218 20.22 -7.77 13.59
CA ASP A 218 20.26 -8.73 14.71
C ASP A 218 19.15 -9.80 14.61
N GLY A 219 18.38 -9.81 13.51
CA GLY A 219 17.26 -10.73 13.29
C GLY A 219 15.98 -10.38 14.03
N SER A 220 15.95 -9.25 14.75
CA SER A 220 14.74 -8.81 15.44
C SER A 220 13.75 -8.14 14.50
N ALA A 221 12.45 -8.26 14.86
CA ALA A 221 11.35 -7.63 14.14
C ALA A 221 11.40 -6.10 14.19
N TRP A 222 10.76 -5.47 13.23
CA TRP A 222 10.37 -4.07 13.31
C TRP A 222 9.10 -3.94 14.16
N ARG A 223 9.10 -2.99 15.09
CA ARG A 223 7.93 -2.72 15.93
C ARG A 223 7.22 -1.48 15.41
N VAL A 224 6.02 -1.65 14.87
CA VAL A 224 5.21 -0.59 14.25
C VAL A 224 3.99 -0.31 15.09
N GLY A 225 3.75 0.97 15.43
CA GLY A 225 2.60 1.40 16.22
C GLY A 225 1.35 1.58 15.38
N VAL A 226 0.21 1.14 15.90
CA VAL A 226 -1.13 1.48 15.38
C VAL A 226 -1.58 2.77 16.02
N GLU A 227 -1.77 3.81 15.21
CA GLU A 227 -2.15 5.14 15.66
C GLU A 227 -3.53 5.15 16.33
N ASN A 228 -3.69 6.02 17.33
CA ASN A 228 -4.97 6.27 17.96
C ASN A 228 -5.80 7.24 17.10
N PRO A 229 -6.93 6.80 16.50
CA PRO A 229 -7.71 7.63 15.57
C PRO A 229 -8.47 8.78 16.25
N TRP A 230 -8.59 8.75 17.57
CA TRP A 230 -9.37 9.74 18.32
C TRP A 230 -8.55 10.95 18.76
N GLY A 231 -7.22 10.94 18.50
CA GLY A 231 -6.33 12.06 18.82
C GLY A 231 -5.99 12.22 20.31
N ASP A 232 -6.45 11.29 21.16
CA ASP A 232 -6.21 11.30 22.60
C ASP A 232 -4.87 10.61 22.94
N SER A 233 -4.45 10.70 24.21
CA SER A 233 -3.33 9.91 24.74
C SER A 233 -3.81 8.49 25.11
N PRO A 234 -3.07 7.42 24.77
CA PRO A 234 -1.75 7.40 24.13
C PRO A 234 -1.80 7.60 22.62
N GLN A 235 -0.69 8.06 22.02
CA GLN A 235 -0.56 8.25 20.57
C GLN A 235 -0.75 6.95 19.79
N TYR A 236 -0.30 5.82 20.32
CA TYR A 236 -0.46 4.48 19.74
C TYR A 236 -1.25 3.58 20.68
N LEU A 237 -2.26 2.91 20.15
CA LEU A 237 -3.09 1.97 20.89
C LEU A 237 -2.39 0.62 21.06
N GLN A 238 -1.85 0.11 19.99
CA GLN A 238 -1.18 -1.18 19.91
C GLN A 238 0.10 -1.07 19.08
N ALA A 239 0.94 -2.09 19.14
CA ALA A 239 2.08 -2.26 18.27
C ALA A 239 2.12 -3.68 17.73
N VAL A 240 2.51 -3.81 16.46
CA VAL A 240 2.70 -5.07 15.75
C VAL A 240 4.19 -5.28 15.52
N GLU A 241 4.68 -6.49 15.76
CA GLU A 241 6.01 -6.92 15.38
C GLU A 241 5.95 -7.48 13.96
N LEU A 242 6.71 -6.86 13.05
CA LEU A 242 6.70 -7.15 11.62
C LEU A 242 8.05 -7.71 11.20
N HIS A 243 8.01 -8.74 10.37
CA HIS A 243 9.15 -9.39 9.76
C HIS A 243 9.20 -9.17 8.24
N MET A 244 10.28 -9.62 7.61
CA MET A 244 10.45 -9.54 6.16
C MET A 244 9.20 -10.07 5.42
N GLY A 245 8.67 -9.26 4.52
CA GLY A 245 7.47 -9.58 3.73
C GLY A 245 6.15 -9.21 4.39
N ASP A 246 6.16 -8.74 5.64
CA ASP A 246 4.95 -8.28 6.34
C ASP A 246 4.58 -6.87 5.93
N SER A 247 3.29 -6.58 5.99
CA SER A 247 2.75 -5.22 5.92
C SER A 247 1.83 -4.89 7.10
N LEU A 248 1.78 -3.61 7.43
CA LEU A 248 0.75 -3.03 8.31
C LEU A 248 0.19 -1.77 7.64
N ILE A 249 -1.11 -1.80 7.36
CA ILE A 249 -1.82 -0.73 6.67
C ILE A 249 -2.94 -0.22 7.55
N VAL A 250 -3.13 1.10 7.59
CA VAL A 250 -4.18 1.74 8.37
C VAL A 250 -5.07 2.60 7.47
N SER A 251 -6.37 2.29 7.46
CA SER A 251 -7.41 3.13 6.85
C SER A 251 -8.21 3.83 7.95
N GLY A 252 -8.49 5.13 7.79
CA GLY A 252 -9.18 5.89 8.82
C GLY A 252 -9.95 7.09 8.27
N ASP A 253 -11.01 7.49 8.99
CA ASP A 253 -11.89 8.61 8.65
C ASP A 253 -11.27 9.98 8.94
N TYR A 254 -10.14 10.01 9.66
CA TYR A 254 -9.48 11.21 10.19
C TYR A 254 -8.34 11.73 9.31
N GLN A 255 -7.93 11.00 8.28
CA GLN A 255 -6.77 11.35 7.45
C GLN A 255 -7.15 12.35 6.33
N ARG A 256 -8.17 12.03 5.54
CA ARG A 256 -8.66 12.85 4.42
C ARG A 256 -10.18 12.99 4.53
N TYR A 257 -10.66 14.16 4.94
CA TYR A 257 -12.08 14.43 5.14
C TYR A 257 -12.39 15.92 4.98
N PHE A 258 -13.65 16.24 4.87
CA PHE A 258 -14.17 17.58 5.13
C PHE A 258 -15.32 17.54 6.14
N THR A 259 -15.64 18.67 6.72
CA THR A 259 -16.77 18.79 7.66
C THR A 259 -17.85 19.70 7.08
N TYR A 260 -19.07 19.22 7.07
CA TYR A 260 -20.25 20.00 6.64
C TYR A 260 -21.37 19.84 7.66
N ASN A 261 -21.91 20.97 8.16
CA ASN A 261 -22.93 20.99 9.21
C ASN A 261 -22.61 20.14 10.44
N GLY A 262 -21.34 20.09 10.85
CA GLY A 262 -20.88 19.32 12.00
C GLY A 262 -20.70 17.82 11.76
N VAL A 263 -20.97 17.33 10.54
CA VAL A 263 -20.75 15.92 10.13
C VAL A 263 -19.44 15.83 9.36
N ARG A 264 -18.61 14.82 9.69
CA ARG A 264 -17.39 14.45 8.98
C ARG A 264 -17.72 13.56 7.77
N TYR A 265 -17.16 13.90 6.62
CA TYR A 265 -17.26 13.13 5.38
C TYR A 265 -15.86 12.69 4.96
N ALA A 266 -15.53 11.45 5.21
CA ALA A 266 -14.25 10.85 4.88
C ALA A 266 -14.17 10.46 3.39
N HIS A 267 -12.96 10.19 2.93
CA HIS A 267 -12.69 9.79 1.54
C HIS A 267 -12.97 8.31 1.24
N LEU A 268 -13.22 7.50 2.26
CA LEU A 268 -13.48 6.06 2.15
C LEU A 268 -14.99 5.86 1.91
N ILE A 269 -15.35 5.45 0.70
CA ILE A 269 -16.74 5.39 0.23
C ILE A 269 -17.24 3.95 0.26
N ASP A 270 -18.38 3.73 0.90
CA ASP A 270 -19.17 2.51 0.76
C ASP A 270 -19.87 2.53 -0.60
N LEU A 271 -19.39 1.73 -1.54
CA LEU A 271 -19.89 1.69 -2.91
C LEU A 271 -21.32 1.15 -3.02
N SER A 272 -21.82 0.46 -2.00
CA SER A 272 -23.22 0.02 -1.96
C SER A 272 -24.21 1.16 -1.78
N THR A 273 -23.76 2.26 -1.19
CA THR A 273 -24.57 3.46 -0.92
C THR A 273 -24.10 4.69 -1.68
N GLY A 274 -22.84 4.71 -2.11
CA GLY A 274 -22.16 5.87 -2.69
C GLY A 274 -21.79 6.96 -1.68
N TRP A 275 -21.94 6.70 -0.37
CA TRP A 275 -21.62 7.61 0.73
C TRP A 275 -20.36 7.18 1.49
N PRO A 276 -19.70 8.12 2.20
CA PRO A 276 -18.61 7.76 3.12
C PRO A 276 -19.04 6.68 4.12
N ALA A 277 -18.23 5.65 4.24
CA ALA A 277 -18.43 4.61 5.24
C ALA A 277 -18.27 5.19 6.66
N THR A 278 -19.15 4.78 7.57
CA THR A 278 -19.20 5.28 8.97
C THR A 278 -19.19 4.14 9.99
N TYR A 279 -18.78 2.94 9.57
CA TYR A 279 -18.79 1.76 10.43
C TYR A 279 -17.70 1.78 11.48
N TYR A 280 -16.56 2.42 11.18
CA TYR A 280 -15.36 2.49 12.01
C TYR A 280 -14.74 3.89 11.97
N SER A 281 -13.98 4.24 13.01
CA SER A 281 -13.07 5.38 12.97
C SER A 281 -11.78 5.01 12.23
N SER A 282 -11.32 3.74 12.39
CA SER A 282 -10.13 3.23 11.71
C SER A 282 -10.14 1.71 11.66
N THR A 283 -9.44 1.16 10.67
CA THR A 283 -9.05 -0.25 10.60
C THR A 283 -7.55 -0.35 10.42
N ALA A 284 -6.88 -1.24 11.15
CA ALA A 284 -5.50 -1.62 10.90
C ALA A 284 -5.45 -3.05 10.42
N VAL A 285 -4.77 -3.28 9.30
CA VAL A 285 -4.65 -4.59 8.66
C VAL A 285 -3.19 -5.00 8.60
N TYR A 286 -2.89 -6.13 9.22
CA TYR A 286 -1.63 -6.85 9.12
C TYR A 286 -1.75 -7.95 8.05
N THR A 287 -0.76 -8.09 7.18
CA THR A 287 -0.70 -9.15 6.16
C THR A 287 0.65 -9.84 6.15
N HIS A 288 0.65 -11.19 5.96
CA HIS A 288 1.86 -12.02 5.91
C HIS A 288 1.70 -13.25 5.00
N PRO A 289 2.56 -13.45 3.97
CA PRO A 289 3.34 -12.38 3.35
C PRO A 289 2.41 -11.44 2.55
N ASP A 290 2.73 -10.15 2.51
CA ASP A 290 2.01 -9.24 1.64
C ASP A 290 2.56 -9.30 0.22
N THR A 291 1.67 -9.48 -0.74
CA THR A 291 1.96 -9.50 -2.18
C THR A 291 1.33 -8.30 -2.91
N GLY A 292 1.02 -7.22 -2.18
CA GLY A 292 0.38 -6.00 -2.68
C GLY A 292 -1.09 -5.85 -2.30
N TRP A 293 -1.63 -6.78 -1.51
CA TRP A 293 -3.05 -6.81 -1.15
C TRP A 293 -3.44 -5.98 0.05
N GLY A 294 -2.48 -5.66 0.93
CA GLY A 294 -2.76 -5.06 2.24
C GLY A 294 -3.57 -3.78 2.18
N ASP A 295 -3.29 -2.85 1.23
CA ASP A 295 -4.02 -1.58 1.05
C ASP A 295 -5.47 -1.84 0.61
N ALA A 296 -5.66 -2.75 -0.36
CA ALA A 296 -6.99 -3.16 -0.82
C ALA A 296 -7.82 -3.79 0.30
N TRP A 297 -7.23 -4.69 1.09
CA TRP A 297 -7.89 -5.28 2.25
C TRP A 297 -8.27 -4.23 3.29
N SER A 298 -7.36 -3.32 3.62
CA SER A 298 -7.61 -2.26 4.61
C SER A 298 -8.80 -1.38 4.20
N THR A 299 -8.87 -0.99 2.94
CA THR A 299 -9.98 -0.20 2.40
C THR A 299 -11.28 -1.00 2.35
N ALA A 300 -11.25 -2.25 1.86
CA ALA A 300 -12.44 -3.10 1.81
C ALA A 300 -13.06 -3.31 3.19
N LEU A 301 -12.24 -3.69 4.17
CA LEU A 301 -12.68 -3.98 5.54
C LEU A 301 -13.19 -2.73 6.26
N PHE A 302 -12.68 -1.54 5.91
CA PHE A 302 -13.20 -0.27 6.41
C PHE A 302 -14.58 0.08 5.79
N CYS A 303 -14.74 -0.15 4.50
CA CYS A 303 -15.95 0.22 3.76
C CYS A 303 -17.11 -0.78 3.90
N LEU A 304 -16.87 -1.98 4.43
CA LEU A 304 -17.90 -2.98 4.67
C LEU A 304 -18.55 -2.81 6.05
N PRO A 305 -19.87 -3.08 6.19
CA PRO A 305 -20.51 -3.23 7.49
C PRO A 305 -19.82 -4.27 8.37
N THR A 306 -20.04 -4.21 9.69
CA THR A 306 -19.31 -5.01 10.68
C THR A 306 -19.33 -6.53 10.38
N GLU A 307 -20.50 -7.11 10.17
CA GLU A 307 -20.61 -8.57 9.98
C GLU A 307 -19.93 -9.06 8.68
N PRO A 308 -20.15 -8.44 7.49
CA PRO A 308 -19.41 -8.78 6.28
C PRO A 308 -17.89 -8.56 6.40
N SER A 309 -17.46 -7.46 7.04
CA SER A 309 -16.04 -7.14 7.26
C SER A 309 -15.34 -8.22 8.09
N GLU A 310 -15.97 -8.62 9.19
CA GLU A 310 -15.44 -9.69 10.06
C GLU A 310 -15.42 -11.05 9.36
N ALA A 311 -16.50 -11.40 8.66
CA ALA A 311 -16.56 -12.66 7.92
C ALA A 311 -15.45 -12.74 6.85
N LEU A 312 -15.19 -11.63 6.14
CA LEU A 312 -14.12 -11.55 5.15
C LEU A 312 -12.74 -11.67 5.80
N ALA A 313 -12.50 -11.02 6.94
CA ALA A 313 -11.24 -11.11 7.67
C ALA A 313 -10.96 -12.54 8.17
N GLU A 314 -11.97 -13.22 8.71
CA GLU A 314 -11.82 -14.60 9.20
C GLU A 314 -11.59 -15.63 8.07
N GLN A 315 -12.07 -15.38 6.85
CA GLN A 315 -11.76 -16.21 5.68
C GLN A 315 -10.27 -16.18 5.32
N HIS A 316 -9.55 -15.12 5.69
CA HIS A 316 -8.14 -14.91 5.40
C HIS A 316 -7.26 -14.88 6.67
N ALA A 317 -7.74 -15.42 7.80
CA ALA A 317 -7.05 -15.34 9.10
C ALA A 317 -5.64 -15.95 9.11
N ASP A 318 -5.33 -16.87 8.19
CA ASP A 318 -4.00 -17.46 8.05
C ASP A 318 -2.94 -16.48 7.51
N THR A 319 -3.38 -15.45 6.78
CA THR A 319 -2.49 -14.48 6.12
C THR A 319 -2.77 -13.03 6.50
N MET A 320 -3.86 -12.78 7.21
CA MET A 320 -4.32 -11.45 7.56
C MET A 320 -4.82 -11.36 9.00
N GLY A 321 -4.46 -10.28 9.69
CA GLY A 321 -5.03 -9.90 10.99
C GLY A 321 -5.58 -8.48 10.93
N VAL A 322 -6.71 -8.24 11.59
CA VAL A 322 -7.44 -6.97 11.54
C VAL A 322 -7.73 -6.46 12.95
N LEU A 323 -7.53 -5.15 13.15
CA LEU A 323 -8.00 -4.40 14.31
C LEU A 323 -9.00 -3.35 13.84
N TRP A 324 -10.26 -3.48 14.24
CA TRP A 324 -11.29 -2.47 14.03
C TRP A 324 -11.38 -1.53 15.26
N MET A 325 -11.42 -0.24 14.97
CA MET A 325 -11.50 0.84 15.96
C MET A 325 -12.80 1.61 15.76
N TYR A 326 -13.72 1.52 16.70
CA TYR A 326 -15.06 2.11 16.60
C TYR A 326 -15.11 3.53 17.14
N ALA A 327 -16.12 4.31 16.73
CA ALA A 327 -16.30 5.70 17.15
C ALA A 327 -16.54 5.87 18.67
N ASP A 328 -17.02 4.83 19.35
CA ASP A 328 -17.24 4.80 20.81
C ASP A 328 -15.96 4.46 21.61
N GLY A 329 -14.83 4.30 20.95
CA GLY A 329 -13.55 3.93 21.56
C GLY A 329 -13.34 2.44 21.75
N SER A 330 -14.32 1.59 21.39
CA SER A 330 -14.18 0.14 21.47
C SER A 330 -13.27 -0.41 20.37
N LEU A 331 -12.62 -1.55 20.68
CA LEU A 331 -11.71 -2.26 19.78
C LEU A 331 -12.22 -3.68 19.56
N ARG A 332 -12.11 -4.15 18.33
CA ARG A 332 -12.36 -5.55 17.98
C ARG A 332 -11.22 -6.09 17.12
N GLN A 333 -10.91 -7.36 17.29
CA GLN A 333 -9.78 -8.01 16.62
C GLN A 333 -10.25 -9.30 15.93
N SER A 334 -9.72 -9.57 14.72
CA SER A 334 -9.86 -10.88 14.10
C SER A 334 -8.94 -11.91 14.77
N SER A 335 -9.17 -13.20 14.51
CA SER A 335 -8.33 -14.29 15.04
C SER A 335 -6.87 -14.22 14.55
N GLY A 336 -6.62 -13.66 13.36
CA GLY A 336 -5.28 -13.46 12.81
C GLY A 336 -4.52 -12.24 13.36
N TRP A 337 -5.13 -11.39 14.21
CA TRP A 337 -4.46 -10.20 14.72
C TRP A 337 -3.39 -10.51 15.76
N THR A 338 -2.19 -9.98 15.56
CA THR A 338 -1.00 -10.23 16.41
C THR A 338 -0.57 -9.04 17.25
N GLY A 339 -1.19 -7.87 17.09
CA GLY A 339 -0.85 -6.65 17.80
C GLY A 339 -1.05 -6.76 19.32
N LYS A 340 -0.17 -6.09 20.07
CA LYS A 340 -0.18 -6.01 21.53
C LYS A 340 -0.28 -4.56 21.96
N ASN A 341 -0.83 -4.30 23.15
CA ASN A 341 -0.91 -2.94 23.69
C ASN A 341 0.46 -2.24 23.63
N ALA A 342 0.48 -1.03 23.07
CA ALA A 342 1.66 -0.20 23.05
C ALA A 342 2.02 0.21 24.50
N ARG A 343 3.19 -0.20 24.98
CA ARG A 343 3.74 0.17 26.31
C ARG A 343 4.80 1.23 26.15
#